data_b2c3ec1c0133d04a57be998f6d51c35e
#
_entry.id   b2c3ec1c0133d04a57be998f6d51c35e
#
_cell.length_a   1.000
_cell.length_b   1.000
_cell.length_c   1.000
_cell.angle_alpha   90.00
_cell.angle_beta   90.00
_cell.angle_gamma   90.00
#
_symmetry.space_group_name_H-M   'P 1'
#
loop_
_entity.id
_entity.type
_entity.pdbx_description
1 polymer ?
#
loop_
_entity_poly.entity_id
_entity_poly.type
_entity_poly.pdbx_seq_one_letter_code
_entity_poly.pdbx_strand_id
1 'polypeptide(L)'
;MKKILFTFVALLATLSLSAAEPKTGLQNVELKNLKNEPAMLPWYGEKHILVFYVDPDRHKQNEDFAREIEENHAAQGENIEGFGVLNLKDSMLPNGLIRTIARKRTEKNGAIVLADTDRKLAEAWGLGDCNNQFVLMLISREGEMLFMSKGEITEEQKAEFYRVVTKYR
;
A
#
# COMPACT_ATOMS: atom_id res chain seq x y z
N MET A 1 68.12 16.25 8.58
CA MET A 1 66.93 16.44 7.74
C MET A 1 65.95 15.29 8.03
N LYS A 2 64.92 15.53 8.86
CA LYS A 2 63.91 14.52 9.24
C LYS A 2 62.74 14.62 8.24
N LYS A 3 62.49 13.56 7.45
CA LYS A 3 61.33 13.44 6.58
C LYS A 3 60.13 12.99 7.40
N ILE A 4 59.11 13.85 7.49
CA ILE A 4 57.83 13.56 8.12
C ILE A 4 56.92 12.93 7.03
N LEU A 5 56.59 11.65 7.23
CA LEU A 5 55.67 10.88 6.37
C LEU A 5 54.22 11.12 6.86
N PHE A 6 53.46 11.89 6.13
CA PHE A 6 52.01 12.07 6.41
C PHE A 6 51.25 10.87 5.86
N THR A 7 50.76 10.03 6.77
CA THR A 7 49.86 8.93 6.42
C THR A 7 48.44 9.45 6.35
N PHE A 8 47.89 9.54 5.14
CA PHE A 8 46.48 9.87 4.93
C PHE A 8 45.64 8.60 5.24
N VAL A 9 44.94 8.58 6.36
CA VAL A 9 43.93 7.56 6.66
C VAL A 9 42.62 8.00 5.98
N ALA A 10 42.30 7.40 4.85
CA ALA A 10 41.00 7.58 4.20
C ALA A 10 39.94 6.79 5.00
N LEU A 11 39.11 7.50 5.74
CA LEU A 11 37.94 6.96 6.42
C LEU A 11 36.85 6.71 5.39
N LEU A 12 36.74 5.47 4.89
CA LEU A 12 35.58 5.03 4.11
C LEU A 12 34.36 4.95 5.03
N ALA A 13 33.50 5.95 4.99
CA ALA A 13 32.17 5.87 5.56
C ALA A 13 31.32 4.95 4.68
N THR A 14 31.15 3.70 5.05
CA THR A 14 30.17 2.80 4.47
C THR A 14 28.79 3.25 4.91
N LEU A 15 28.07 3.94 4.02
CA LEU A 15 26.63 4.16 4.17
C LEU A 15 25.95 2.78 4.06
N SER A 16 25.67 2.18 5.21
CA SER A 16 24.79 1.02 5.29
C SER A 16 23.38 1.49 4.94
N LEU A 17 22.97 1.29 3.69
CA LEU A 17 21.57 1.39 3.31
C LEU A 17 20.85 0.23 4.03
N SER A 18 20.24 0.54 5.17
CA SER A 18 19.40 -0.42 5.88
C SER A 18 18.14 -0.64 5.04
N ALA A 19 18.17 -1.63 4.17
CA ALA A 19 16.95 -2.17 3.61
C ALA A 19 16.14 -2.74 4.78
N ALA A 20 14.98 -2.15 5.06
CA ALA A 20 14.07 -2.71 6.06
C ALA A 20 13.76 -4.16 5.64
N GLU A 21 13.91 -5.10 6.57
CA GLU A 21 13.55 -6.49 6.28
C GLU A 21 12.09 -6.58 5.84
N PRO A 22 11.76 -7.39 4.82
CA PRO A 22 10.39 -7.52 4.37
C PRO A 22 9.52 -8.06 5.51
N LYS A 23 8.40 -7.39 5.78
CA LYS A 23 7.43 -7.87 6.76
C LYS A 23 6.81 -9.17 6.22
N THR A 24 6.93 -10.24 6.98
CA THR A 24 6.41 -11.56 6.65
C THR A 24 5.31 -11.96 7.63
N GLY A 25 4.45 -12.90 7.23
CA GLY A 25 3.39 -13.44 8.11
C GLY A 25 2.21 -12.48 8.30
N LEU A 26 2.02 -11.54 7.37
CA LEU A 26 0.81 -10.72 7.34
C LEU A 26 -0.40 -11.67 7.25
N GLN A 27 -1.41 -11.44 8.07
CA GLN A 27 -2.58 -12.31 8.14
C GLN A 27 -3.78 -11.70 7.42
N ASN A 28 -4.72 -12.55 7.03
CA ASN A 28 -6.00 -12.09 6.54
C ASN A 28 -6.77 -11.38 7.66
N VAL A 29 -7.41 -10.27 7.34
CA VAL A 29 -8.10 -9.42 8.30
C VAL A 29 -9.56 -9.26 7.92
N GLU A 30 -10.47 -9.50 8.87
CA GLU A 30 -11.88 -9.21 8.68
C GLU A 30 -12.14 -7.70 8.81
N LEU A 31 -12.58 -7.09 7.73
CA LEU A 31 -13.02 -5.71 7.61
C LEU A 31 -14.54 -5.63 7.43
N LYS A 32 -15.04 -4.51 6.90
CA LYS A 32 -16.42 -4.34 6.49
C LYS A 32 -16.51 -4.09 4.98
N ASN A 33 -17.52 -4.63 4.32
CA ASN A 33 -17.87 -4.19 2.98
C ASN A 33 -18.62 -2.83 3.00
N LEU A 34 -18.92 -2.29 1.83
CA LEU A 34 -19.63 -1.00 1.74
C LEU A 34 -21.09 -1.04 2.22
N LYS A 35 -21.66 -2.23 2.49
CA LYS A 35 -22.95 -2.42 3.15
C LYS A 35 -22.82 -2.55 4.67
N ASN A 36 -21.60 -2.44 5.22
CA ASN A 36 -21.27 -2.61 6.63
C ASN A 36 -21.38 -4.05 7.15
N GLU A 37 -21.28 -5.02 6.28
CA GLU A 37 -21.25 -6.44 6.62
C GLU A 37 -19.78 -6.91 6.77
N PRO A 38 -19.49 -7.91 7.61
CA PRO A 38 -18.17 -8.50 7.72
C PRO A 38 -17.66 -9.03 6.36
N ALA A 39 -16.41 -8.79 6.06
CA ALA A 39 -15.77 -9.26 4.83
C ALA A 39 -14.27 -9.48 5.04
N MET A 40 -13.78 -10.63 4.60
CA MET A 40 -12.35 -10.92 4.55
C MET A 40 -11.71 -10.20 3.36
N LEU A 41 -10.37 -10.05 3.39
CA LEU A 41 -9.65 -9.49 2.25
C LEU A 41 -9.81 -10.41 1.04
N PRO A 42 -10.23 -9.89 -0.12
CA PRO A 42 -10.41 -10.69 -1.32
C PRO A 42 -9.08 -11.26 -1.80
N TRP A 43 -9.11 -12.47 -2.38
CA TRP A 43 -7.96 -13.20 -2.96
C TRP A 43 -6.76 -13.43 -2.03
N TYR A 44 -6.88 -13.11 -0.74
CA TYR A 44 -5.80 -13.35 0.21
C TYR A 44 -5.46 -14.84 0.29
N GLY A 45 -4.19 -15.19 0.09
CA GLY A 45 -3.72 -16.59 0.04
C GLY A 45 -3.92 -17.29 -1.32
N GLU A 46 -4.67 -16.66 -2.24
CA GLU A 46 -4.94 -17.22 -3.58
C GLU A 46 -4.07 -16.54 -4.64
N LYS A 47 -3.99 -15.20 -4.57
CA LYS A 47 -3.19 -14.37 -5.49
C LYS A 47 -2.31 -13.39 -4.70
N HIS A 48 -1.38 -12.76 -5.40
CA HIS A 48 -0.76 -11.53 -4.89
C HIS A 48 -1.82 -10.43 -4.88
N ILE A 49 -1.90 -9.65 -3.82
CA ILE A 49 -2.92 -8.61 -3.68
C ILE A 49 -2.31 -7.22 -3.69
N LEU A 50 -2.84 -6.36 -4.55
CA LEU A 50 -2.54 -4.93 -4.55
C LEU A 50 -3.61 -4.19 -3.74
N VAL A 51 -3.20 -3.57 -2.65
CA VAL A 51 -4.11 -2.90 -1.71
C VAL A 51 -3.90 -1.39 -1.75
N PHE A 52 -4.96 -0.67 -2.08
CA PHE A 52 -5.04 0.79 -2.00
C PHE A 52 -5.71 1.15 -0.68
N TYR A 53 -4.92 1.41 0.38
CA TYR A 53 -5.43 1.82 1.68
C TYR A 53 -5.45 3.34 1.76
N VAL A 54 -6.63 3.95 1.77
CA VAL A 54 -6.80 5.39 1.55
C VAL A 54 -7.61 6.03 2.66
N ASP A 55 -7.07 7.12 3.22
CA ASP A 55 -7.88 8.05 4.02
C ASP A 55 -8.79 8.85 3.07
N PRO A 56 -10.12 8.80 3.23
CA PRO A 56 -11.05 9.53 2.37
C PRO A 56 -10.81 11.04 2.33
N ASP A 57 -10.25 11.63 3.39
CA ASP A 57 -9.92 13.06 3.45
C ASP A 57 -8.74 13.42 2.53
N ARG A 58 -8.01 12.40 2.05
CA ARG A 58 -6.90 12.49 1.08
C ARG A 58 -7.14 11.68 -0.19
N HIS A 59 -8.39 11.51 -0.58
CA HIS A 59 -8.78 10.68 -1.74
C HIS A 59 -8.15 11.11 -3.08
N LYS A 60 -7.61 12.33 -3.18
CA LYS A 60 -6.89 12.83 -4.37
C LYS A 60 -5.39 12.61 -4.31
N GLN A 61 -4.85 12.19 -3.16
CA GLN A 61 -3.42 11.89 -3.07
C GLN A 61 -3.11 10.71 -3.98
N ASN A 62 -2.16 10.88 -4.90
CA ASN A 62 -1.79 9.90 -5.93
C ASN A 62 -2.92 9.48 -6.92
N GLU A 63 -3.96 10.33 -7.09
CA GLU A 63 -5.10 10.01 -7.98
C GLU A 63 -4.65 9.70 -9.41
N ASP A 64 -3.69 10.46 -9.94
CA ASP A 64 -3.16 10.24 -11.30
C ASP A 64 -2.43 8.90 -11.41
N PHE A 65 -1.63 8.54 -10.41
CA PHE A 65 -0.92 7.27 -10.41
C PHE A 65 -1.87 6.08 -10.19
N ALA A 66 -2.85 6.20 -9.30
CA ALA A 66 -3.87 5.17 -9.12
C ALA A 66 -4.66 4.94 -10.41
N ARG A 67 -5.04 6.03 -11.11
CA ARG A 67 -5.70 5.95 -12.41
C ARG A 67 -4.81 5.29 -13.47
N GLU A 68 -3.53 5.64 -13.53
CA GLU A 68 -2.55 5.00 -14.44
C GLU A 68 -2.47 3.49 -14.21
N ILE A 69 -2.42 3.04 -12.95
CA ILE A 69 -2.43 1.61 -12.60
C ILE A 69 -3.70 0.93 -13.11
N GLU A 70 -4.87 1.57 -12.95
CA GLU A 70 -6.16 1.03 -13.39
C GLU A 70 -6.26 0.98 -14.92
N GLU A 71 -5.96 2.08 -15.61
CA GLU A 71 -6.06 2.21 -17.08
C GLU A 71 -5.10 1.27 -17.82
N ASN A 72 -3.89 1.12 -17.30
CA ASN A 72 -2.87 0.23 -17.87
C ASN A 72 -3.02 -1.23 -17.44
N HIS A 73 -4.02 -1.54 -16.61
CA HIS A 73 -4.19 -2.86 -15.99
C HIS A 73 -2.88 -3.38 -15.35
N ALA A 74 -2.05 -2.44 -14.86
CA ALA A 74 -0.71 -2.75 -14.36
C ALA A 74 -0.72 -3.70 -13.15
N ALA A 75 -1.81 -3.66 -12.39
CA ALA A 75 -2.03 -4.48 -11.20
C ALA A 75 -3.04 -5.60 -11.39
N GLN A 76 -3.39 -5.91 -12.64
CA GLN A 76 -4.29 -7.01 -12.98
C GLN A 76 -3.52 -8.04 -13.80
N GLY A 77 -3.75 -9.29 -13.51
CA GLY A 77 -3.11 -10.40 -14.22
C GLY A 77 -3.54 -11.72 -13.64
N GLU A 78 -2.99 -12.81 -14.17
CA GLU A 78 -3.30 -14.14 -13.69
C GLU A 78 -2.99 -14.31 -12.20
N ASN A 79 -1.92 -13.68 -11.72
CA ASN A 79 -1.42 -13.85 -10.36
C ASN A 79 -1.64 -12.64 -9.43
N ILE A 80 -2.11 -11.50 -9.94
CA ILE A 80 -2.31 -10.26 -9.14
C ILE A 80 -3.75 -9.78 -9.29
N GLU A 81 -4.35 -9.36 -8.19
CA GLU A 81 -5.63 -8.66 -8.15
C GLU A 81 -5.59 -7.46 -7.20
N GLY A 82 -6.32 -6.39 -7.54
CA GLY A 82 -6.34 -5.15 -6.76
C GLY A 82 -7.67 -4.85 -6.10
N PHE A 83 -7.64 -4.26 -4.91
CA PHE A 83 -8.84 -3.74 -4.24
C PHE A 83 -8.50 -2.53 -3.36
N GLY A 84 -9.54 -1.74 -3.06
CA GLY A 84 -9.43 -0.58 -2.18
C GLY A 84 -9.83 -0.89 -0.74
N VAL A 85 -9.23 -0.18 0.21
CA VAL A 85 -9.65 -0.14 1.61
C VAL A 85 -9.74 1.32 2.06
N LEU A 86 -10.89 1.72 2.56
CA LEU A 86 -11.12 3.05 3.12
C LEU A 86 -10.77 3.05 4.61
N ASN A 87 -9.83 3.89 5.02
CA ASN A 87 -9.57 4.16 6.44
C ASN A 87 -10.68 5.08 6.99
N LEU A 88 -11.75 4.49 7.47
CA LEU A 88 -12.90 5.25 7.99
C LEU A 88 -12.72 5.69 9.45
N LYS A 89 -11.73 5.16 10.16
CA LYS A 89 -11.46 5.52 11.56
C LYS A 89 -10.96 6.95 11.66
N ASP A 90 -10.15 7.38 10.72
CA ASP A 90 -9.44 8.65 10.76
C ASP A 90 -10.18 9.76 9.98
N SER A 91 -11.18 9.41 9.16
CA SER A 91 -11.90 10.39 8.35
C SER A 91 -12.81 11.30 9.19
N MET A 92 -12.85 12.57 8.83
CA MET A 92 -13.71 13.59 9.42
C MET A 92 -15.17 13.46 8.99
N LEU A 93 -15.45 12.77 7.89
CA LEU A 93 -16.80 12.60 7.36
C LEU A 93 -17.51 11.38 8.00
N PRO A 94 -18.84 11.42 8.12
CA PRO A 94 -19.61 10.28 8.62
C PRO A 94 -19.38 9.02 7.74
N ASN A 95 -19.05 7.89 8.37
CA ASN A 95 -18.76 6.63 7.68
C ASN A 95 -19.87 6.19 6.71
N GLY A 96 -21.14 6.43 7.05
CA GLY A 96 -22.28 6.11 6.18
C GLY A 96 -22.30 6.91 4.89
N LEU A 97 -21.91 8.18 4.95
CA LEU A 97 -21.80 9.05 3.78
C LEU A 97 -20.68 8.56 2.85
N ILE A 98 -19.50 8.30 3.42
CA ILE A 98 -18.34 7.81 2.64
C ILE A 98 -18.68 6.49 1.94
N ARG A 99 -19.26 5.52 2.67
CA ARG A 99 -19.69 4.24 2.08
C ARG A 99 -20.69 4.43 0.94
N THR A 100 -21.64 5.37 1.09
CA THR A 100 -22.62 5.66 0.04
C THR A 100 -21.96 6.22 -1.21
N ILE A 101 -21.01 7.14 -1.08
CA ILE A 101 -20.24 7.70 -2.19
C ILE A 101 -19.39 6.62 -2.85
N ALA A 102 -18.65 5.84 -2.06
CA ALA A 102 -17.82 4.77 -2.55
C ALA A 102 -18.63 3.71 -3.31
N ARG A 103 -19.80 3.30 -2.78
CA ARG A 103 -20.69 2.33 -3.44
C ARG A 103 -21.15 2.81 -4.81
N LYS A 104 -21.58 4.08 -4.93
CA LYS A 104 -21.97 4.66 -6.23
C LYS A 104 -20.83 4.69 -7.25
N ARG A 105 -19.57 4.82 -6.80
CA ARG A 105 -18.40 4.75 -7.68
C ARG A 105 -18.12 3.32 -8.12
N THR A 106 -18.12 2.38 -7.18
CA THR A 106 -17.80 0.96 -7.45
C THR A 106 -18.87 0.25 -8.28
N GLU A 107 -20.16 0.65 -8.16
CA GLU A 107 -21.24 0.16 -9.03
C GLU A 107 -21.00 0.47 -10.51
N LYS A 108 -20.19 1.50 -10.84
CA LYS A 108 -19.91 1.88 -12.23
C LYS A 108 -18.71 1.15 -12.82
N ASN A 109 -17.69 0.84 -12.02
CA ASN A 109 -16.43 0.26 -12.50
C ASN A 109 -16.17 -1.18 -11.99
N GLY A 110 -17.06 -1.73 -11.15
CA GLY A 110 -16.92 -3.07 -10.61
C GLY A 110 -15.79 -3.24 -9.58
N ALA A 111 -15.14 -2.15 -9.13
CA ALA A 111 -14.06 -2.22 -8.17
C ALA A 111 -14.52 -2.76 -6.82
N ILE A 112 -13.72 -3.59 -6.18
CA ILE A 112 -13.96 -4.05 -4.80
C ILE A 112 -13.34 -3.04 -3.84
N VAL A 113 -14.17 -2.59 -2.88
CA VAL A 113 -13.72 -1.67 -1.83
C VAL A 113 -14.26 -2.14 -0.48
N LEU A 114 -13.37 -2.26 0.49
CA LEU A 114 -13.67 -2.54 1.89
C LEU A 114 -13.53 -1.27 2.74
N ALA A 115 -13.92 -1.36 3.98
CA ALA A 115 -13.86 -0.28 4.96
C ALA A 115 -13.21 -0.77 6.26
N ASP A 116 -12.12 -0.14 6.65
CA ASP A 116 -11.48 -0.31 7.95
C ASP A 116 -12.00 0.77 8.89
N THR A 117 -12.90 0.37 9.79
CA THR A 117 -13.57 1.29 10.72
C THR A 117 -12.82 1.47 12.03
N ASP A 118 -11.87 0.61 12.32
CA ASP A 118 -11.22 0.48 13.61
C ASP A 118 -9.69 0.38 13.53
N ARG A 119 -9.09 0.69 12.35
CA ARG A 119 -7.66 0.53 12.04
C ARG A 119 -7.17 -0.93 12.11
N LYS A 120 -8.06 -1.90 12.00
CA LYS A 120 -7.72 -3.32 12.12
C LYS A 120 -6.62 -3.75 11.15
N LEU A 121 -6.72 -3.35 9.87
CA LEU A 121 -5.71 -3.66 8.87
C LEU A 121 -4.40 -2.94 9.17
N ALA A 122 -4.48 -1.65 9.47
CA ALA A 122 -3.30 -0.84 9.76
C ALA A 122 -2.53 -1.38 10.98
N GLU A 123 -3.23 -1.80 12.03
CA GLU A 123 -2.62 -2.40 13.22
C GLU A 123 -2.06 -3.79 12.95
N ALA A 124 -2.85 -4.68 12.33
CA ALA A 124 -2.44 -6.06 12.05
C ALA A 124 -1.21 -6.13 11.13
N TRP A 125 -1.10 -5.21 10.18
CA TRP A 125 0.03 -5.16 9.24
C TRP A 125 1.13 -4.18 9.66
N GLY A 126 0.96 -3.51 10.81
CA GLY A 126 1.95 -2.60 11.37
C GLY A 126 2.24 -1.41 10.43
N LEU A 127 1.21 -0.83 9.83
CA LEU A 127 1.35 0.29 8.90
C LEU A 127 1.67 1.61 9.61
N GLY A 128 1.49 1.66 10.94
CA GLY A 128 1.64 2.88 11.72
C GLY A 128 0.51 3.87 11.49
N ASP A 129 0.77 5.17 11.70
CA ASP A 129 -0.24 6.20 11.49
C ASP A 129 -0.57 6.36 10.00
N CYS A 130 -1.84 6.14 9.65
CA CYS A 130 -2.37 6.25 8.29
C CYS A 130 -3.39 7.41 8.17
N ASN A 131 -3.50 8.27 9.17
CA ASN A 131 -4.33 9.46 9.12
C ASN A 131 -3.80 10.42 8.03
N ASN A 132 -4.69 10.91 7.18
CA ASN A 132 -4.36 11.74 6.03
C ASN A 132 -3.31 11.12 5.08
N GLN A 133 -3.30 9.79 4.94
CA GLN A 133 -2.35 9.07 4.10
C GLN A 133 -3.05 8.20 3.05
N PHE A 134 -2.37 8.10 1.91
CA PHE A 134 -2.56 7.06 0.93
C PHE A 134 -1.45 6.02 1.13
N VAL A 135 -1.79 4.75 1.26
CA VAL A 135 -0.81 3.67 1.36
C VAL A 135 -1.07 2.68 0.23
N LEU A 136 -0.08 2.48 -0.61
CA LEU A 136 -0.10 1.46 -1.68
C LEU A 136 0.76 0.29 -1.25
N MET A 137 0.21 -0.92 -1.30
CA MET A 137 0.90 -2.13 -0.88
C MET A 137 0.70 -3.25 -1.89
N LEU A 138 1.77 -3.99 -2.16
CA LEU A 138 1.69 -5.28 -2.84
C LEU A 138 2.09 -6.37 -1.85
N ILE A 139 1.21 -7.33 -1.64
CA ILE A 139 1.38 -8.44 -0.70
C ILE A 139 1.44 -9.73 -1.51
N SER A 140 2.41 -10.59 -1.21
CA SER A 140 2.45 -11.93 -1.82
C SER A 140 1.29 -12.80 -1.32
N ARG A 141 0.94 -13.85 -2.07
CA ARG A 141 -0.07 -14.81 -1.60
C ARG A 141 0.37 -15.56 -0.34
N GLU A 142 1.68 -15.56 -0.01
CA GLU A 142 2.26 -16.13 1.21
C GLU A 142 2.22 -15.15 2.40
N GLY A 143 1.69 -13.92 2.21
CA GLY A 143 1.60 -12.90 3.26
C GLY A 143 2.90 -12.11 3.48
N GLU A 144 3.70 -11.91 2.44
CA GLU A 144 4.91 -11.08 2.50
C GLU A 144 4.64 -9.69 1.90
N MET A 145 5.10 -8.63 2.54
CA MET A 145 5.06 -7.27 2.00
C MET A 145 6.13 -7.13 0.91
N LEU A 146 5.72 -7.18 -0.35
CA LEU A 146 6.61 -7.07 -1.51
C LEU A 146 6.92 -5.62 -1.88
N PHE A 147 5.98 -4.71 -1.64
CA PHE A 147 6.11 -3.28 -1.87
C PHE A 147 5.20 -2.52 -0.91
N MET A 148 5.66 -1.37 -0.45
CA MET A 148 4.84 -0.40 0.29
C MET A 148 5.32 1.01 0.00
N SER A 149 4.37 1.90 -0.32
CA SER A 149 4.56 3.35 -0.33
C SER A 149 3.49 4.01 0.50
N LYS A 150 3.84 5.06 1.24
CA LYS A 150 2.94 5.80 2.12
C LYS A 150 3.10 7.30 1.90
N GLY A 151 1.97 8.00 1.77
CA GLY A 151 1.94 9.41 1.42
C GLY A 151 2.00 9.63 -0.08
N GLU A 152 2.56 10.74 -0.52
CA GLU A 152 2.80 11.02 -1.95
C GLU A 152 3.91 10.12 -2.48
N ILE A 153 3.60 9.40 -3.55
CA ILE A 153 4.55 8.48 -4.16
C ILE A 153 5.56 9.24 -5.05
N THR A 154 6.85 8.96 -4.85
CA THR A 154 7.92 9.53 -5.68
C THR A 154 8.10 8.77 -6.98
N GLU A 155 8.81 9.38 -7.96
CA GLU A 155 9.11 8.70 -9.24
C GLU A 155 9.97 7.44 -9.05
N GLU A 156 10.89 7.44 -8.07
CA GLU A 156 11.67 6.26 -7.71
C GLU A 156 10.79 5.15 -7.16
N GLN A 157 9.81 5.49 -6.32
CA GLN A 157 8.85 4.51 -5.79
C GLN A 157 7.90 3.98 -6.87
N LYS A 158 7.51 4.79 -7.85
CA LYS A 158 6.73 4.33 -9.01
C LYS A 158 7.55 3.33 -9.85
N ALA A 159 8.80 3.66 -10.13
CA ALA A 159 9.70 2.75 -10.86
C ALA A 159 9.88 1.42 -10.12
N GLU A 160 10.07 1.47 -8.80
CA GLU A 160 10.18 0.27 -7.97
C GLU A 160 8.87 -0.54 -7.95
N PHE A 161 7.72 0.13 -7.84
CA PHE A 161 6.41 -0.51 -7.94
C PHE A 161 6.28 -1.33 -9.23
N TYR A 162 6.57 -0.72 -10.39
CA TYR A 162 6.49 -1.42 -11.67
C TYR A 162 7.49 -2.56 -11.80
N ARG A 163 8.68 -2.41 -11.24
CA ARG A 163 9.69 -3.47 -11.19
C ARG A 163 9.18 -4.69 -10.40
N VAL A 164 8.57 -4.43 -9.25
CA VAL A 164 8.01 -5.49 -8.40
C VAL A 164 6.79 -6.13 -9.06
N VAL A 165 5.83 -5.35 -9.54
CA VAL A 165 4.63 -5.85 -10.23
C VAL A 165 5.01 -6.74 -11.41
N THR A 166 5.96 -6.32 -12.24
CA THR A 166 6.42 -7.11 -13.41
C THR A 166 6.96 -8.48 -13.00
N LYS A 167 7.57 -8.58 -11.83
CA LYS A 167 8.13 -9.84 -11.33
C LYS A 167 7.03 -10.84 -10.87
N TYR A 168 5.90 -10.33 -10.36
CA TYR A 168 4.87 -11.14 -9.71
C TYR A 168 3.55 -11.25 -10.50
N ARG A 169 3.43 -10.59 -11.63
CA ARG A 169 2.24 -10.54 -12.51
C ARG A 169 1.91 -11.84 -13.28
#